data_f287f8a9c2f084dde8ff73643f37ea11
#
_entry.id   f287f8a9c2f084dde8ff73643f37ea11
#
_cell.length_a   1.000
_cell.length_b   1.000
_cell.length_c   1.000
_cell.angle_alpha   90.00
_cell.angle_beta   90.00
_cell.angle_gamma   90.00
#
_symmetry.space_group_name_H-M   'P 1'
#
loop_
_entity.id
_entity.type
_entity.pdbx_description
1 polymer ?
#
loop_
_entity_poly.entity_id
_entity_poly.type
_entity_poly.pdbx_seq_one_letter_code
_entity_poly.pdbx_strand_id
1 'polypeptide(L)'
;MKLVVAALLLRESQVLACQRTRHQSMPLKWEFPGGKIEPGEQPRDALRRELEEELGIAARIGDEVARLKHVYKNGNAVELRFFLVREFEGEVENRIFADVRWVERAELAAYDFLEADQELVRQIAAGEII
;
A
#
# COMPACT_ATOMS: atom_id res chain seq x y z
N MET A 1 6.57 -9.37 -15.72
CA MET A 1 5.64 -8.54 -14.93
C MET A 1 5.95 -8.70 -13.46
N LYS A 2 6.03 -7.61 -12.74
CA LYS A 2 6.24 -7.65 -11.28
C LYS A 2 4.93 -7.98 -10.58
N LEU A 3 5.01 -8.85 -9.56
CA LEU A 3 3.90 -9.15 -8.67
C LEU A 3 4.14 -8.41 -7.35
N VAL A 4 3.22 -7.53 -7.00
CA VAL A 4 3.33 -6.64 -5.83
C VAL A 4 2.10 -6.79 -4.95
N VAL A 5 2.31 -6.80 -3.65
CA VAL A 5 1.25 -6.78 -2.65
C VAL A 5 1.29 -5.46 -1.88
N ALA A 6 0.14 -4.97 -1.49
CA ALA A 6 0.03 -3.75 -0.70
C ALA A 6 -1.09 -3.89 0.32
N ALA A 7 -0.97 -3.14 1.42
CA ALA A 7 -1.92 -3.16 2.51
C ALA A 7 -2.76 -1.90 2.57
N LEU A 8 -4.07 -2.09 2.66
CA LEU A 8 -4.96 -1.05 3.15
C LEU A 8 -5.04 -1.22 4.67
N LEU A 9 -4.13 -0.56 5.37
CA LEU A 9 -4.01 -0.64 6.81
C LEU A 9 -5.01 0.32 7.42
N LEU A 10 -5.96 -0.22 8.19
CA LEU A 10 -7.10 0.54 8.71
C LEU A 10 -6.99 0.73 10.20
N ARG A 11 -7.34 1.93 10.63
CA ARG A 11 -7.54 2.28 12.04
C ARG A 11 -8.74 3.22 12.10
N GLU A 12 -9.90 2.68 12.53
CA GLU A 12 -11.18 3.39 12.50
C GLU A 12 -11.50 3.86 11.08
N SER A 13 -11.66 5.17 10.84
CA SER A 13 -11.96 5.74 9.52
C SER A 13 -10.71 6.11 8.72
N GLN A 14 -9.52 5.79 9.25
CA GLN A 14 -8.26 6.21 8.66
C GLN A 14 -7.54 5.07 7.96
N VAL A 15 -6.82 5.42 6.90
CA VAL A 15 -5.97 4.51 6.13
C VAL A 15 -4.54 5.03 6.17
N LEU A 16 -3.57 4.13 6.29
CA LEU A 16 -2.17 4.52 6.31
C LEU A 16 -1.67 4.81 4.91
N ALA A 17 -1.16 6.01 4.70
CA ALA A 17 -0.50 6.43 3.47
C ALA A 17 0.98 6.67 3.73
N CYS A 18 1.83 6.24 2.80
CA CYS A 18 3.28 6.31 2.92
C CYS A 18 3.86 7.09 1.75
N GLN A 19 4.78 7.99 2.03
CA GLN A 19 5.40 8.83 1.00
C GLN A 19 6.77 8.28 0.61
N ARG A 20 6.98 8.09 -0.67
CA ARG A 20 8.26 7.66 -1.24
C ARG A 20 9.31 8.72 -1.03
N THR A 21 10.56 8.29 -0.87
CA THR A 21 11.67 9.23 -0.70
C THR A 21 12.02 9.93 -2.01
N ARG A 22 12.77 11.02 -1.91
CA ARG A 22 13.23 11.78 -3.09
C ARG A 22 14.23 11.01 -3.94
N HIS A 23 14.80 9.93 -3.41
CA HIS A 23 15.84 9.13 -4.09
C HIS A 23 15.30 7.91 -4.84
N GLN A 24 14.01 7.61 -4.65
CA GLN A 24 13.36 6.51 -5.34
C GLN A 24 12.79 6.95 -6.69
N SER A 25 12.44 5.98 -7.54
CA SER A 25 11.61 6.26 -8.71
C SER A 25 10.29 6.87 -8.27
N MET A 26 9.68 7.70 -9.10
CA MET A 26 8.46 8.43 -8.77
C MET A 26 8.57 9.09 -7.38
N PRO A 27 9.53 10.02 -7.22
CA PRO A 27 9.86 10.57 -5.91
C PRO A 27 8.71 11.36 -5.29
N LEU A 28 8.62 11.25 -3.96
CA LEU A 28 7.65 11.96 -3.13
C LEU A 28 6.17 11.68 -3.42
N LYS A 29 5.88 10.71 -4.28
CA LYS A 29 4.51 10.22 -4.45
C LYS A 29 4.10 9.41 -3.23
N TRP A 30 2.80 9.40 -2.96
CA TRP A 30 2.22 8.60 -1.90
C TRP A 30 1.83 7.22 -2.42
N GLU A 31 1.86 6.24 -1.54
CA GLU A 31 1.53 4.85 -1.87
C GLU A 31 1.03 4.14 -0.62
N PHE A 32 0.49 2.93 -0.82
CA PHE A 32 0.18 2.05 0.30
C PHE A 32 1.41 1.17 0.59
N PRO A 33 1.65 0.81 1.86
CA PRO A 33 2.82 0.00 2.19
C PRO A 33 2.72 -1.41 1.63
N GLY A 34 3.86 -1.98 1.25
CA GLY A 34 3.93 -3.30 0.67
C GLY A 34 5.19 -3.46 -0.17
N GLY A 35 5.21 -4.43 -1.05
CA GLY A 35 6.35 -4.67 -1.90
C GLY A 35 6.22 -5.90 -2.77
N LYS A 36 7.32 -6.35 -3.34
CA LYS A 36 7.37 -7.47 -4.27
C LYS A 36 7.16 -8.81 -3.57
N ILE A 37 6.43 -9.70 -4.24
CA ILE A 37 6.38 -11.10 -3.86
C ILE A 37 7.67 -11.77 -4.34
N GLU A 38 8.39 -12.42 -3.44
CA GLU A 38 9.62 -13.15 -3.77
C GLU A 38 9.29 -14.54 -4.29
N PRO A 39 10.21 -15.17 -5.06
CA PRO A 39 9.99 -16.53 -5.57
C PRO A 39 9.66 -17.51 -4.46
N GLY A 40 8.59 -18.30 -4.65
CA GLY A 40 8.14 -19.29 -3.69
C GLY A 40 7.34 -18.74 -2.51
N GLU A 41 7.17 -17.44 -2.43
CA GLU A 41 6.46 -16.79 -1.34
C GLU A 41 4.97 -16.64 -1.68
N GLN A 42 4.10 -16.92 -0.70
CA GLN A 42 2.67 -16.64 -0.86
C GLN A 42 2.40 -15.14 -0.72
N PRO A 43 1.38 -14.59 -1.40
CA PRO A 43 1.08 -13.16 -1.33
C PRO A 43 0.92 -12.61 0.09
N ARG A 44 0.18 -13.31 0.94
CA ARG A 44 -0.03 -12.86 2.32
C ARG A 44 1.24 -12.90 3.15
N ASP A 45 2.11 -13.87 2.92
CA ASP A 45 3.39 -13.97 3.62
C ASP A 45 4.33 -12.84 3.17
N ALA A 46 4.32 -12.52 1.87
CA ALA A 46 5.08 -11.40 1.34
C ALA A 46 4.66 -10.10 2.00
N LEU A 47 3.35 -9.88 2.13
CA LEU A 47 2.84 -8.65 2.74
C LEU A 47 3.19 -8.57 4.22
N ARG A 48 3.08 -9.67 4.97
CA ARG A 48 3.51 -9.69 6.37
C ARG A 48 4.97 -9.29 6.51
N ARG A 49 5.83 -9.85 5.68
CA ARG A 49 7.26 -9.55 5.67
C ARG A 49 7.52 -8.09 5.37
N GLU A 50 6.89 -7.56 4.33
CA GLU A 50 7.07 -6.15 3.93
C GLU A 50 6.62 -5.19 5.03
N LEU A 51 5.48 -5.46 5.67
CA LEU A 51 4.98 -4.59 6.73
C LEU A 51 5.88 -4.62 7.97
N GLU A 52 6.48 -5.77 8.28
CA GLU A 52 7.47 -5.84 9.34
C GLU A 52 8.73 -5.03 9.00
N GLU A 53 9.24 -5.19 7.78
CA GLU A 53 10.44 -4.49 7.33
C GLU A 53 10.25 -2.98 7.28
N GLU A 54 9.10 -2.53 6.76
CA GLU A 54 8.86 -1.11 6.51
C GLU A 54 8.31 -0.35 7.71
N LEU A 55 7.47 -1.00 8.50
CA LEU A 55 6.69 -0.36 9.56
C LEU A 55 6.85 -0.98 10.95
N GLY A 56 7.57 -2.08 11.07
CA GLY A 56 7.83 -2.71 12.36
C GLY A 56 6.61 -3.36 13.02
N ILE A 57 5.60 -3.73 12.25
CA ILE A 57 4.38 -4.33 12.79
C ILE A 57 4.23 -5.79 12.38
N ALA A 58 3.54 -6.56 13.23
CA ALA A 58 3.14 -7.94 12.94
C ALA A 58 1.67 -7.92 12.53
N ALA A 59 1.41 -7.94 11.23
CA ALA A 59 0.08 -7.75 10.68
C ALA A 59 -0.66 -9.06 10.47
N ARG A 60 -1.97 -9.02 10.70
CA ARG A 60 -2.89 -10.08 10.29
C ARG A 60 -3.50 -9.69 8.95
N ILE A 61 -3.11 -10.39 7.90
CA ILE A 61 -3.55 -10.07 6.55
C ILE A 61 -4.97 -10.58 6.34
N GLY A 62 -5.87 -9.66 6.02
CA GLY A 62 -7.27 -9.95 5.77
C GLY A 62 -7.58 -10.26 4.31
N ASP A 63 -8.78 -9.89 3.87
CA ASP A 63 -9.26 -10.20 2.53
C ASP A 63 -8.57 -9.36 1.46
N GLU A 64 -8.39 -9.98 0.30
CA GLU A 64 -7.98 -9.27 -0.90
C GLU A 64 -9.19 -8.49 -1.41
N VAL A 65 -9.06 -7.17 -1.54
CA VAL A 65 -10.18 -6.29 -1.92
C VAL A 65 -10.03 -5.65 -3.29
N ALA A 66 -8.84 -5.70 -3.87
CA ALA A 66 -8.60 -5.18 -5.21
C ALA A 66 -7.40 -5.86 -5.84
N ARG A 67 -7.46 -6.00 -7.16
CA ARG A 67 -6.36 -6.53 -7.96
C ARG A 67 -6.35 -5.77 -9.26
N LEU A 68 -5.22 -5.17 -9.62
CA LEU A 68 -5.12 -4.40 -10.85
C LEU A 68 -3.79 -4.61 -11.52
N LYS A 69 -3.77 -4.37 -12.84
CA LYS A 69 -2.56 -4.35 -13.64
C LYS A 69 -2.32 -2.94 -14.11
N HIS A 70 -1.07 -2.52 -14.08
CA HIS A 70 -0.69 -1.19 -14.54
C HIS A 70 0.55 -1.30 -15.43
N VAL A 71 0.53 -0.61 -16.57
CA VAL A 71 1.66 -0.54 -17.47
C VAL A 71 2.19 0.88 -17.43
N TYR A 72 3.45 1.02 -17.02
CA TYR A 72 4.10 2.32 -16.99
C TYR A 72 4.54 2.75 -18.39
N LYS A 73 4.83 4.04 -18.56
CA LYS A 73 5.23 4.62 -19.84
C LYS A 73 6.45 3.94 -20.46
N ASN A 74 7.35 3.41 -19.64
CA ASN A 74 8.54 2.69 -20.11
C ASN A 74 8.26 1.25 -20.57
N GLY A 75 7.00 0.82 -20.55
CA GLY A 75 6.59 -0.52 -20.94
C GLY A 75 6.62 -1.56 -19.82
N ASN A 76 7.13 -1.22 -18.63
CA ASN A 76 7.13 -2.14 -17.49
C ASN A 76 5.71 -2.31 -16.98
N ALA A 77 5.36 -3.54 -16.63
CA ALA A 77 4.03 -3.86 -16.10
C ALA A 77 4.14 -4.37 -14.66
N VAL A 78 3.11 -4.09 -13.87
CA VAL A 78 2.98 -4.55 -12.49
C VAL A 78 1.57 -5.07 -12.25
N GLU A 79 1.47 -6.18 -11.53
CA GLU A 79 0.20 -6.63 -10.98
C GLU A 79 0.21 -6.31 -9.49
N LEU A 80 -0.79 -5.54 -9.06
CA LEU A 80 -0.94 -5.08 -7.69
C LEU A 80 -2.13 -5.78 -7.04
N ARG A 81 -1.89 -6.38 -5.88
CA ARG A 81 -2.93 -7.03 -5.09
C ARG A 81 -3.02 -6.32 -3.74
N PHE A 82 -4.22 -5.85 -3.40
CA PHE A 82 -4.46 -5.06 -2.19
C PHE A 82 -5.24 -5.87 -1.17
N PHE A 83 -4.74 -5.92 0.04
CA PHE A 83 -5.34 -6.68 1.15
C PHE A 83 -5.71 -5.74 2.29
N LEU A 84 -6.85 -6.01 2.92
CA LEU A 84 -7.23 -5.30 4.15
C LEU A 84 -6.37 -5.78 5.31
N VAL A 85 -5.94 -4.85 6.15
CA VAL A 85 -5.26 -5.14 7.41
C VAL A 85 -5.95 -4.32 8.50
N ARG A 86 -6.80 -4.99 9.29
CA ARG A 86 -7.55 -4.36 10.39
C ARG A 86 -6.90 -4.58 11.74
N GLU A 87 -6.08 -5.62 11.85
CA GLU A 87 -5.45 -6.01 13.11
C GLU A 87 -3.95 -6.16 12.92
N PHE A 88 -3.19 -5.58 13.84
CA PHE A 88 -1.74 -5.75 13.87
C PHE A 88 -1.23 -5.53 15.29
N GLU A 89 -0.08 -6.14 15.59
CA GLU A 89 0.63 -5.95 16.85
C GLU A 89 1.78 -4.98 16.65
N GLY A 90 2.06 -4.18 17.67
CA GLY A 90 3.12 -3.18 17.64
C GLY A 90 2.60 -1.81 17.21
N GLU A 91 3.48 -0.84 17.28
CA GLU A 91 3.19 0.52 16.83
C GLU A 91 3.82 0.75 15.47
N VAL A 92 3.11 1.46 14.59
CA VAL A 92 3.63 1.80 13.27
C VAL A 92 4.85 2.70 13.42
N GLU A 93 5.98 2.22 12.87
CA GLU A 93 7.24 2.97 12.82
C GLU A 93 7.58 3.26 11.37
N ASN A 94 8.00 4.48 11.08
CA ASN A 94 8.50 4.80 9.74
C ASN A 94 9.97 4.40 9.65
N ARG A 95 10.25 3.31 8.96
CA ARG A 95 11.62 2.80 8.79
C ARG A 95 12.25 3.17 7.46
N ILE A 96 11.46 3.48 6.43
CA ILE A 96 11.98 3.67 5.07
C ILE A 96 11.38 4.84 4.29
N PHE A 97 10.28 5.42 4.73
CA PHE A 97 9.53 6.42 3.95
C PHE A 97 9.94 7.84 4.29
N ALA A 98 9.69 8.78 3.35
CA ALA A 98 9.84 10.21 3.64
C ALA A 98 8.83 10.65 4.69
N ASP A 99 7.61 10.11 4.66
CA ASP A 99 6.57 10.40 5.62
C ASP A 99 5.58 9.24 5.68
N VAL A 100 4.90 9.10 6.82
CA VAL A 100 3.85 8.09 7.03
C VAL A 100 2.71 8.79 7.77
N ARG A 101 1.50 8.69 7.23
CA ARG A 101 0.33 9.37 7.80
C ARG A 101 -0.89 8.48 7.86
N TRP A 102 -1.61 8.57 8.95
CA TRP A 102 -2.98 8.09 9.03
C TRP A 102 -3.88 9.16 8.43
N VAL A 103 -4.60 8.83 7.35
CA VAL A 103 -5.40 9.76 6.57
C VAL A 103 -6.85 9.33 6.58
N GLU A 104 -7.76 10.26 6.85
CA GLU A 104 -9.20 9.98 6.72
C GLU A 104 -9.49 9.52 5.29
N ARG A 105 -10.32 8.48 5.16
CA ARG A 105 -10.63 7.91 3.84
C ARG A 105 -11.07 8.95 2.82
N ALA A 106 -11.96 9.86 3.25
CA ALA A 106 -12.48 10.89 2.36
C ALA A 106 -11.42 11.90 1.90
N GLU A 107 -10.29 11.97 2.58
CA GLU A 107 -9.21 12.92 2.28
C GLU A 107 -8.07 12.32 1.46
N LEU A 108 -8.08 11.00 1.24
CA LEU A 108 -7.02 10.33 0.50
C LEU A 108 -6.78 10.92 -0.89
N ALA A 109 -7.84 11.32 -1.58
CA ALA A 109 -7.75 11.84 -2.94
C ALA A 109 -7.00 13.19 -3.02
N ALA A 110 -6.79 13.86 -1.88
CA ALA A 110 -6.02 15.12 -1.84
C ALA A 110 -4.50 14.87 -1.88
N TYR A 111 -4.07 13.63 -1.70
CA TYR A 111 -2.66 13.26 -1.70
C TYR A 111 -2.22 12.86 -3.11
N ASP A 112 -0.97 13.14 -3.46
CA ASP A 112 -0.40 12.85 -4.76
C ASP A 112 0.05 11.38 -4.84
N PHE A 113 -0.91 10.48 -5.00
CA PHE A 113 -0.64 9.05 -5.08
C PHE A 113 -0.02 8.63 -6.40
N LEU A 114 0.71 7.52 -6.38
CA LEU A 114 1.20 6.85 -7.57
C LEU A 114 0.05 6.66 -8.56
N GLU A 115 0.32 6.81 -9.84
CA GLU A 115 -0.68 6.66 -10.91
C GLU A 115 -1.43 5.34 -10.81
N ALA A 116 -0.73 4.25 -10.52
CA ALA A 116 -1.33 2.92 -10.40
C ALA A 116 -2.39 2.83 -9.28
N ASP A 117 -2.29 3.69 -8.26
CA ASP A 117 -3.18 3.66 -7.10
C ASP A 117 -4.35 4.63 -7.19
N GLN A 118 -4.36 5.54 -8.14
CA GLN A 118 -5.32 6.66 -8.16
C GLN A 118 -6.78 6.22 -8.21
N GLU A 119 -7.12 5.22 -9.02
CA GLU A 119 -8.50 4.74 -9.10
C GLU A 119 -8.93 4.07 -7.80
N LEU A 120 -8.05 3.29 -7.19
CA LEU A 120 -8.34 2.67 -5.90
C LEU A 120 -8.54 3.73 -4.82
N VAL A 121 -7.71 4.76 -4.79
CA VAL A 121 -7.84 5.90 -3.86
C VAL A 121 -9.20 6.58 -4.04
N ARG A 122 -9.61 6.80 -5.28
CA ARG A 122 -10.94 7.37 -5.58
C ARG A 122 -12.05 6.49 -4.99
N GLN A 123 -11.97 5.20 -5.20
CA GLN A 123 -12.97 4.24 -4.70
C GLN A 123 -13.01 4.20 -3.18
N ILE A 124 -11.86 4.25 -2.52
CA ILE A 124 -11.79 4.30 -1.06
C ILE A 124 -12.41 5.60 -0.54
N ALA A 125 -12.05 6.73 -1.13
CA ALA A 125 -12.56 8.03 -0.73
C ALA A 125 -14.08 8.14 -0.90
N ALA A 126 -14.63 7.47 -1.92
CA ALA A 126 -16.06 7.43 -2.18
C ALA A 126 -16.82 6.40 -1.34
N GLY A 127 -16.12 5.60 -0.53
CA GLY A 127 -16.74 4.56 0.28
C GLY A 127 -17.16 3.31 -0.49
N GLU A 128 -16.61 3.09 -1.67
CA GLU A 128 -16.99 1.97 -2.54
C GLU A 128 -16.28 0.66 -2.18
N ILE A 129 -15.14 0.69 -1.51
CA ILE A 129 -14.34 -0.49 -1.20
C ILE A 129 -14.30 -0.82 0.29
N ILE A 130 -14.12 0.15 1.13
CA ILE A 130 -14.02 -0.06 2.59
C ILE A 130 -14.75 1.01 3.38
#